data_a6a66703ee7af6f5e8aad19b965e1025
#
_entry.id   a6a66703ee7af6f5e8aad19b965e1025
#
_cell.length_a   1.000
_cell.length_b   1.000
_cell.length_c   1.000
_cell.angle_alpha   90.00
_cell.angle_beta   90.00
_cell.angle_gamma   90.00
#
_symmetry.space_group_name_H-M   'P 1'
#
loop_
_entity.id
_entity.type
_entity.pdbx_description
1 polymer ?
#
loop_
_entity_poly.entity_id
_entity_poly.type
_entity_poly.pdbx_seq_one_letter_code
_entity_poly.pdbx_strand_id
1 'polypeptide(L)'
;WKTLALGGSSLDAVEGGCASCEVEQCDGTVGFGGSPDESGETTLDAMLMEGTTMNVGAVGDLRRIKNAVGVARKVLEHTTHTLLVGESXXXXXXXXXXXXXXXXXXXXXXXXXXXXXXXXXXXXXXNVIPDSSKYCGPYKPPSVFKQDGSIHKETGYGYGHDTIGMVVIDKMGHTAAGTSTNGIKFKIPGXXXXXPIPGSGAYADDTAGAAAATGDGDILMRFLPSYQAVEYMRRGKDPTTACQKVIARIQKYFPNFFGAVICANVTGGYGAACNKLPAFTQFSFMVYNSLKS
;
A
#
# COMPACT_ATOMS: atom_id res chain seq x y z
N TRP A 1 -4.76 3.63 18.59
CA TRP A 1 -4.45 4.19 19.91
C TRP A 1 -4.95 3.28 21.04
N LYS A 2 -6.17 2.80 20.94
CA LYS A 2 -6.76 1.94 21.96
C LYS A 2 -5.89 0.72 22.27
N THR A 3 -5.30 0.12 21.24
CA THR A 3 -4.39 -1.02 21.39
C THR A 3 -3.20 -0.67 22.29
N LEU A 4 -2.55 0.49 22.01
CA LEU A 4 -1.42 0.94 22.83
C LEU A 4 -1.85 1.27 24.25
N ALA A 5 -3.01 1.92 24.41
CA ALA A 5 -3.53 2.28 25.73
C ALA A 5 -3.81 1.05 26.58
N LEU A 6 -4.15 -0.08 25.97
CA LEU A 6 -4.42 -1.34 26.65
C LEU A 6 -3.16 -2.23 26.80
N GLY A 7 -1.98 -1.70 26.45
CA GLY A 7 -0.72 -2.41 26.63
C GLY A 7 -0.26 -3.26 25.44
N GLY A 8 -0.92 -3.12 24.29
CA GLY A 8 -0.49 -3.82 23.06
C GLY A 8 0.78 -3.21 22.49
N SER A 9 1.45 -3.95 21.64
CA SER A 9 2.69 -3.51 21.01
C SER A 9 2.43 -2.54 19.87
N SER A 10 3.50 -1.87 19.40
CA SER A 10 3.43 -1.05 18.19
C SER A 10 2.97 -1.87 17.00
N LEU A 11 3.43 -3.11 16.88
CA LEU A 11 3.02 -4.00 15.79
C LEU A 11 1.53 -4.35 15.88
N ASP A 12 1.01 -4.63 17.10
CA ASP A 12 -0.41 -4.87 17.32
C ASP A 12 -1.25 -3.65 16.90
N ALA A 13 -0.74 -2.46 17.19
CA ALA A 13 -1.45 -1.22 16.86
C ALA A 13 -1.51 -1.00 15.35
N VAL A 14 -0.43 -1.28 14.62
CA VAL A 14 -0.40 -1.18 13.16
C VAL A 14 -1.38 -2.20 12.56
N GLU A 15 -1.30 -3.45 13.01
CA GLU A 15 -2.22 -4.48 12.53
C GLU A 15 -3.68 -4.07 12.77
N GLY A 16 -3.99 -3.63 13.99
CA GLY A 16 -5.35 -3.24 14.34
C GLY A 16 -5.86 -2.08 13.52
N GLY A 17 -5.01 -1.08 13.27
CA GLY A 17 -5.40 0.08 12.46
C GLY A 17 -5.64 -0.28 11.01
N CYS A 18 -4.74 -1.04 10.40
CA CYS A 18 -4.90 -1.48 9.02
C CYS A 18 -6.12 -2.40 8.88
N ALA A 19 -6.30 -3.33 9.81
CA ALA A 19 -7.46 -4.24 9.80
C ALA A 19 -8.78 -3.47 9.91
N SER A 20 -8.82 -2.41 10.73
CA SER A 20 -10.02 -1.58 10.81
C SER A 20 -10.39 -0.98 9.46
N CYS A 21 -9.41 -0.43 8.76
CA CYS A 21 -9.66 0.13 7.42
C CYS A 21 -10.10 -0.96 6.43
N GLU A 22 -9.50 -2.14 6.49
CA GLU A 22 -9.92 -3.26 5.62
C GLU A 22 -11.38 -3.63 5.86
N VAL A 23 -11.80 -3.72 7.13
CA VAL A 23 -13.17 -4.10 7.50
C VAL A 23 -14.16 -3.00 7.13
N GLU A 24 -13.81 -1.75 7.41
CA GLU A 24 -14.67 -0.60 7.11
C GLU A 24 -14.67 -0.24 5.62
N GLN A 25 -13.74 -0.81 4.84
CA GLN A 25 -13.58 -0.46 3.41
C GLN A 25 -13.44 1.05 3.27
N CYS A 26 -12.51 1.61 4.01
CA CYS A 26 -12.48 3.02 4.41
C CYS A 26 -12.37 4.01 3.24
N ASP A 27 -11.92 3.59 2.06
CA ASP A 27 -11.86 4.51 0.92
C ASP A 27 -12.14 3.85 -0.43
N GLY A 28 -12.50 2.57 -0.43
CA GLY A 28 -12.79 1.83 -1.67
C GLY A 28 -11.56 1.30 -2.39
N THR A 29 -10.36 1.53 -1.86
CA THR A 29 -9.12 1.00 -2.42
C THR A 29 -8.35 0.13 -1.42
N VAL A 30 -9.00 -0.18 -0.28
CA VAL A 30 -8.44 -1.00 0.78
C VAL A 30 -9.50 -2.01 1.18
N GLY A 31 -9.10 -3.26 1.36
CA GLY A 31 -9.98 -4.28 1.87
C GLY A 31 -10.77 -5.03 0.79
N PHE A 32 -11.53 -5.99 1.25
CA PHE A 32 -12.32 -6.83 0.38
C PHE A 32 -13.41 -6.00 -0.33
N GLY A 33 -13.59 -6.25 -1.62
CA GLY A 33 -14.57 -5.51 -2.41
C GLY A 33 -14.10 -4.16 -2.90
N GLY A 34 -12.84 -3.80 -2.68
CA GLY A 34 -12.24 -2.58 -3.21
C GLY A 34 -11.82 -2.74 -4.67
N SER A 35 -10.85 -1.94 -5.09
CA SER A 35 -10.42 -1.86 -6.50
C SER A 35 -10.07 -3.23 -7.09
N PRO A 36 -10.78 -3.66 -8.16
CA PRO A 36 -10.51 -4.98 -8.75
C PRO A 36 -9.40 -4.92 -9.80
N ASP A 37 -8.92 -6.10 -10.17
CA ASP A 37 -8.11 -6.25 -11.38
C ASP A 37 -8.99 -6.16 -12.64
N GLU A 38 -8.39 -6.32 -13.82
CA GLU A 38 -9.13 -6.20 -15.08
C GLU A 38 -10.12 -7.34 -15.32
N SER A 39 -10.01 -8.45 -14.58
CA SER A 39 -10.99 -9.54 -14.64
C SER A 39 -12.14 -9.36 -13.66
N GLY A 40 -12.05 -8.31 -12.83
CA GLY A 40 -13.10 -8.00 -11.86
C GLY A 40 -12.88 -8.62 -10.49
N GLU A 41 -11.72 -9.25 -10.25
CA GLU A 41 -11.42 -9.83 -8.96
C GLU A 41 -10.67 -8.83 -8.08
N THR A 42 -11.15 -8.66 -6.84
CA THR A 42 -10.45 -7.84 -5.84
C THR A 42 -9.25 -8.62 -5.32
N THR A 43 -8.06 -8.02 -5.44
CA THR A 43 -6.85 -8.57 -4.87
C THR A 43 -6.34 -7.63 -3.78
N LEU A 44 -5.62 -8.17 -2.82
CA LEU A 44 -5.18 -7.42 -1.65
C LEU A 44 -3.68 -7.59 -1.45
N ASP A 45 -3.04 -6.48 -1.07
CA ASP A 45 -1.63 -6.44 -0.72
C ASP A 45 -1.53 -5.83 0.68
N ALA A 46 -0.63 -6.35 1.50
CA ALA A 46 -0.41 -5.81 2.83
C ALA A 46 0.99 -6.14 3.32
N MET A 47 1.50 -5.30 4.21
CA MET A 47 2.72 -5.63 4.91
C MET A 47 2.73 -5.04 6.32
N LEU A 48 3.50 -5.68 7.18
CA LEU A 48 3.84 -5.21 8.51
C LEU A 48 5.33 -5.36 8.73
N MET A 49 5.93 -4.37 9.36
CA MET A 49 7.34 -4.42 9.74
C MET A 49 7.50 -3.97 11.19
N GLU A 50 8.28 -4.72 11.94
CA GLU A 50 8.60 -4.43 13.34
C GLU A 50 10.04 -3.93 13.42
N GLY A 51 10.20 -2.71 13.93
CA GLY A 51 11.52 -2.08 13.97
C GLY A 51 12.47 -2.66 15.03
N THR A 52 11.93 -3.35 16.04
CA THR A 52 12.76 -3.95 17.08
C THR A 52 13.58 -5.14 16.55
N THR A 53 12.94 -5.98 15.77
CA THR A 53 13.56 -7.22 15.25
C THR A 53 13.96 -7.12 13.79
N MET A 54 13.46 -6.11 13.09
CA MET A 54 13.56 -5.94 11.64
C MET A 54 12.78 -7.02 10.88
N ASN A 55 11.91 -7.76 11.57
CA ASN A 55 11.06 -8.76 10.93
C ASN A 55 9.96 -8.11 10.10
N VAL A 56 9.68 -8.73 8.97
CA VAL A 56 8.65 -8.26 8.03
C VAL A 56 7.76 -9.45 7.67
N GLY A 57 6.48 -9.19 7.55
CA GLY A 57 5.54 -10.10 6.91
C GLY A 57 4.77 -9.35 5.86
N ALA A 58 4.69 -9.92 4.67
CA ALA A 58 4.02 -9.24 3.56
C ALA A 58 3.31 -10.25 2.65
N VAL A 59 2.23 -9.77 2.04
CA VAL A 59 1.46 -10.57 1.07
C VAL A 59 1.09 -9.68 -0.11
N GLY A 60 1.07 -10.27 -1.30
CA GLY A 60 0.65 -9.56 -2.52
C GLY A 60 -0.21 -10.45 -3.38
N ASP A 61 -1.12 -9.83 -4.13
CA ASP A 61 -2.06 -10.52 -5.01
C ASP A 61 -2.84 -11.60 -4.24
N LEU A 62 -3.22 -11.26 -3.00
CA LEU A 62 -3.97 -12.16 -2.13
C LEU A 62 -5.44 -12.14 -2.55
N ARG A 63 -6.04 -13.32 -2.69
CA ARG A 63 -7.40 -13.45 -3.18
C ARG A 63 -8.28 -14.17 -2.16
N ARG A 64 -9.56 -13.74 -2.12
CA ARG A 64 -10.61 -14.43 -1.35
C ARG A 64 -10.36 -14.49 0.14
N ILE A 65 -9.57 -13.60 0.67
CA ILE A 65 -9.32 -13.44 2.10
C ILE A 65 -9.60 -11.98 2.48
N LYS A 66 -10.34 -11.75 3.56
CA LYS A 66 -10.76 -10.42 3.95
C LYS A 66 -9.70 -9.65 4.73
N ASN A 67 -8.91 -10.36 5.55
CA ASN A 67 -7.98 -9.74 6.48
C ASN A 67 -6.55 -9.90 5.96
N ALA A 68 -6.18 -9.06 4.98
CA ALA A 68 -4.86 -9.15 4.34
C ALA A 68 -3.73 -8.84 5.33
N VAL A 69 -3.92 -7.81 6.16
CA VAL A 69 -2.88 -7.44 7.13
C VAL A 69 -2.70 -8.55 8.18
N GLY A 70 -3.77 -9.23 8.55
CA GLY A 70 -3.67 -10.39 9.45
C GLY A 70 -2.90 -11.55 8.82
N VAL A 71 -3.05 -11.77 7.50
CA VAL A 71 -2.25 -12.78 6.82
C VAL A 71 -0.77 -12.36 6.78
N ALA A 72 -0.49 -11.08 6.50
CA ALA A 72 0.88 -10.56 6.56
C ALA A 72 1.48 -10.80 7.96
N ARG A 73 0.68 -10.59 9.02
CA ARG A 73 1.14 -10.88 10.39
C ARG A 73 1.50 -12.36 10.57
N LYS A 74 0.70 -13.25 9.99
CA LYS A 74 0.99 -14.69 10.08
C LYS A 74 2.27 -15.07 9.32
N VAL A 75 2.54 -14.42 8.18
CA VAL A 75 3.81 -14.62 7.48
C VAL A 75 4.97 -14.23 8.41
N LEU A 76 4.87 -13.07 9.06
CA LEU A 76 5.91 -12.57 9.97
C LEU A 76 6.14 -13.53 11.14
N GLU A 77 5.05 -14.01 11.77
CA GLU A 77 5.15 -14.77 13.02
C GLU A 77 5.40 -16.26 12.85
N HIS A 78 4.96 -16.85 11.74
CA HIS A 78 4.90 -18.31 11.61
C HIS A 78 5.69 -18.86 10.43
N THR A 79 6.44 -18.01 9.71
CA THR A 79 7.29 -18.50 8.62
C THR A 79 8.66 -17.84 8.72
N THR A 80 9.61 -18.35 7.93
CA THR A 80 10.90 -17.68 7.74
C THR A 80 10.90 -16.79 6.49
N HIS A 81 9.75 -16.70 5.82
CA HIS A 81 9.62 -15.89 4.60
C HIS A 81 9.23 -14.45 4.96
N THR A 82 9.65 -13.52 4.12
CA THR A 82 9.30 -12.12 4.26
C THR A 82 8.05 -11.76 3.46
N LEU A 83 7.92 -12.30 2.24
CA LEU A 83 6.85 -11.93 1.32
C LEU A 83 6.35 -13.16 0.58
N LEU A 84 5.05 -13.37 0.61
CA LEU A 84 4.38 -14.44 -0.13
C LEU A 84 3.36 -13.80 -1.07
N VAL A 85 3.27 -14.31 -2.30
CA VAL A 85 2.42 -13.68 -3.34
C VAL A 85 1.55 -14.70 -4.05
N GLY A 86 0.42 -14.21 -4.56
CA GLY A 86 -0.42 -14.95 -5.50
C GLY A 86 -1.31 -16.00 -4.86
N GLU A 87 -1.90 -16.84 -5.69
CA GLU A 87 -2.89 -17.87 -5.31
C GLU A 87 -2.32 -18.84 -4.28
N SER A 88 -1.11 -19.17 -4.38
CA SER A 88 -0.45 -20.10 -3.45
C SER A 88 -0.31 -19.59 -2.00
N UNK A 89 -0.31 -18.43 -1.90
CA UNK A 89 -0.27 -17.83 -0.59
C UNK A 89 -1.54 -18.09 0.19
N UNK A 90 -2.61 -18.39 -0.61
CA UNK A 90 -3.83 -18.67 0.01
C UNK A 90 -3.84 -20.06 0.65
N UNK A 91 -2.97 -20.93 0.18
CA UNK A 91 -2.81 -22.23 0.74
C UNK A 91 -2.10 -22.17 2.09
N UNK A 92 -1.24 -21.19 2.33
CA UNK A 92 -0.61 -20.93 3.56
C UNK A 92 -1.51 -20.22 4.56
N UNK A 93 -2.33 -19.44 4.06
CA UNK A 93 -3.30 -18.72 4.82
C UNK A 93 -4.43 -19.62 5.33
N UNK A 94 -4.62 -20.49 4.55
CA UNK A 94 -5.62 -21.47 4.93
C UNK A 94 -5.14 -22.34 6.08
N UNK A 95 -3.92 -22.54 6.02
CA UNK A 95 -3.33 -23.25 7.09
C UNK A 95 -3.25 -22.44 8.38
N UNK A 96 -3.28 -21.22 8.21
CA UNK A 96 -3.19 -20.41 9.38
C UNK A 96 -4.54 -20.01 9.92
N UNK A 97 -5.48 -20.61 9.46
CA UNK A 97 -6.79 -20.43 9.99
C UNK A 97 -7.41 -19.17 9.60
N UNK A 98 -6.89 -18.72 8.63
CA UNK A 98 -7.51 -17.55 8.10
C UNK A 98 -8.86 -17.93 7.53
N UNK A 99 -9.60 -17.47 7.79
CA UNK A 99 -10.94 -17.73 7.39
C UNK A 99 -11.09 -17.43 5.97
N UNK A 100 -11.02 -18.20 5.38
CA UNK A 100 -11.25 -18.11 3.95
C UNK A 100 -12.63 -17.60 3.78
N UNK A 101 -12.66 -16.68 3.33
CA UNK A 101 -13.91 -16.14 3.03
C UNK A 101 -14.33 -16.71 1.73
N UNK A 102 -14.89 -17.36 1.77
CA UNK A 102 -15.55 -17.95 0.60
C UNK A 102 -16.38 -16.98 -0.06
N UNK A 103 -16.00 -16.14 0.03
CA UNK A 103 -16.78 -15.15 -0.52
C UNK A 103 -16.37 -14.64 -1.79
N UNK A 104 -16.04 -15.25 -2.33
CA UNK A 104 -15.64 -14.89 -3.59
C UNK A 104 -16.67 -14.25 -4.40
N UNK A 105 -17.58 -14.46 -4.24
CA UNK A 105 -18.69 -13.96 -4.97
C UNK A 105 -19.07 -12.53 -4.62
N UNK A 106 -18.75 -12.22 -3.62
CA UNK A 106 -19.17 -10.91 -3.25
C UNK A 106 -18.43 -9.82 -3.93
N UNK A 107 -17.50 -10.00 -4.16
CA UNK A 107 -16.67 -9.09 -4.85
C UNK A 107 -16.93 -9.13 -6.34
N UNK A 108 -17.08 -10.14 -6.76
CA UNK A 108 -17.35 -10.28 -8.12
C UNK A 108 -18.60 -9.58 -8.53
N UNK A 109 -19.41 -9.57 -7.81
CA UNK A 109 -20.66 -8.91 -8.13
C UNK A 109 -20.55 -7.41 -8.08
N UNK A 110 -19.89 -7.01 -7.30
CA UNK A 110 -19.68 -5.61 -7.25
C UNK A 110 -18.69 -5.16 -8.28
N UNK A 111 -17.91 -5.88 -8.45
CA UNK A 111 -16.90 -5.66 -9.44
C UNK A 111 -17.45 -5.82 -10.85
N UNK A 112 -18.13 -6.67 -11.01
CA UNK A 112 -18.76 -6.78 -12.30
C UNK A 112 -19.63 -5.60 -12.65
N UNK A 113 -20.10 -5.14 -11.80
CA UNK A 113 -20.87 -3.95 -12.01
C UNK A 113 -19.98 -2.74 -12.20
N UNK A 114 -19.02 -2.80 -11.58
CA UNK A 114 -18.05 -1.77 -11.77
C UNK A 114 -17.29 -1.96 -13.06
N UNK A 115 -17.09 -3.05 -13.34
CA UNK A 115 -16.41 -3.33 -14.52
C UNK A 115 -17.21 -2.95 -15.74
N UNK A 116 -18.29 -3.09 -15.62
CA UNK A 116 -19.15 -2.65 -16.72
C UNK A 116 -19.24 -1.15 -16.85
N UNK A 117 -19.19 -0.61 -15.89
CA UNK A 117 -19.20 0.82 -15.85
C UNK A 117 -17.84 1.39 -16.06
N UNK A 118 -17.10 0.66 -15.67
CA UNK A 118 -15.76 1.10 -15.73
C UNK A 118 -15.05 0.77 -17.02
N UNK A 119 -15.55 0.05 -17.64
CA UNK A 119 -14.93 -0.29 -18.85
C UNK A 119 -14.54 0.86 -19.72
N UNK A 120 -15.19 1.70 -19.54
CA UNK A 120 -14.87 2.88 -20.19
C UNK A 120 -13.74 3.64 -19.58
N UNK A 121 -13.56 3.37 -18.55
CA UNK A 121 -12.58 4.07 -17.92
C UNK A 121 -11.39 3.27 -17.72
N UNK A 122 -11.41 2.38 -18.24
CA UNK A 122 -10.48 1.57 -18.06
C UNK A 122 -9.25 2.09 -18.22
N UNK A 123 -8.99 2.61 -17.55
CA UNK A 123 -7.81 3.00 -17.59
C UNK A 123 -6.95 1.90 -17.52
N UNK A 124 -6.50 1.56 -18.12
CA UNK A 124 -5.65 0.81 -18.12
C UNK A 124 -4.93 0.94 -17.03
N UNK A 125 -5.24 0.64 -16.37
CA UNK A 125 -4.76 0.72 -15.49
C UNK A 125 -3.75 0.14 -15.36
N UNK A 126 -3.74 -0.71 -15.68
CA UNK A 126 -2.70 -1.35 -15.65
C UNK A 126 -1.86 -0.83 -16.68
N ASN A 127 -1.38 -1.21 -17.50
CA ASN A 127 -0.58 -0.84 -18.63
C ASN A 127 -1.23 -1.26 -19.94
N VAL A 128 -2.43 -1.72 -19.90
CA VAL A 128 -3.16 -2.20 -21.07
C VAL A 128 -4.54 -1.56 -21.08
N ILE A 129 -5.17 -1.53 -22.24
CA ILE A 129 -6.56 -1.10 -22.37
C ILE A 129 -7.40 -2.37 -22.38
N PRO A 130 -8.22 -2.59 -21.37
CA PRO A 130 -9.04 -3.80 -21.35
C PRO A 130 -10.03 -3.80 -22.52
N ASP A 131 -10.19 -4.95 -23.14
CA ASP A 131 -11.17 -5.15 -24.20
C ASP A 131 -12.40 -5.82 -23.57
N SER A 132 -13.45 -5.05 -23.39
CA SER A 132 -14.67 -5.54 -22.72
C SER A 132 -15.40 -6.61 -23.53
N SER A 133 -15.03 -6.80 -24.79
CA SER A 133 -15.64 -7.87 -25.62
C SER A 133 -14.93 -9.21 -25.43
N LYS A 134 -13.82 -9.22 -24.70
CA LYS A 134 -13.01 -10.42 -24.48
C LYS A 134 -12.60 -10.49 -23.03
N TYR A 135 -12.85 -11.60 -22.41
CA TYR A 135 -12.64 -11.76 -20.97
C TYR A 135 -11.20 -11.60 -20.52
N CYS A 136 -10.29 -12.21 -21.22
CA CYS A 136 -8.90 -12.26 -20.79
C CYS A 136 -7.96 -11.91 -21.91
N GLY A 137 -8.35 -10.98 -22.73
CA GLY A 137 -7.49 -10.57 -23.82
C GLY A 137 -7.87 -11.20 -25.15
N PRO A 138 -7.10 -11.02 -26.19
CA PRO A 138 -5.75 -10.48 -26.12
C PRO A 138 -5.72 -9.02 -25.70
N TYR A 139 -4.75 -8.68 -24.85
CA TYR A 139 -4.57 -7.31 -24.39
C TYR A 139 -3.95 -6.49 -25.50
N LYS A 140 -4.44 -5.29 -25.69
CA LYS A 140 -3.84 -4.35 -26.64
C LYS A 140 -2.96 -3.38 -25.85
N PRO A 141 -1.66 -3.44 -26.02
CA PRO A 141 -0.81 -2.45 -25.39
C PRO A 141 -1.24 -1.04 -25.82
N PRO A 142 -1.11 -0.05 -24.96
CA PRO A 142 -1.37 1.32 -25.37
C PRO A 142 -0.50 1.64 -26.61
N SER A 143 -1.09 2.30 -27.60
CA SER A 143 -0.39 2.62 -28.84
C SER A 143 0.70 3.70 -28.67
N VAL A 144 1.04 4.01 -27.43
CA VAL A 144 1.95 5.12 -27.11
C VAL A 144 3.25 4.62 -26.48
N PHE A 145 3.78 3.51 -27.00
CA PHE A 145 5.19 3.21 -26.73
C PHE A 145 6.02 4.02 -27.71
N LYS A 146 6.67 5.04 -27.21
CA LYS A 146 7.70 5.71 -28.01
C LYS A 146 8.88 4.76 -28.13
N GLN A 147 9.58 4.86 -29.27
CA GLN A 147 10.76 4.05 -29.53
C GLN A 147 11.88 4.22 -28.49
N ASP A 148 11.79 5.23 -27.62
CA ASP A 148 12.77 5.46 -26.57
C ASP A 148 12.43 4.69 -25.26
N GLY A 149 11.37 3.89 -25.26
CA GLY A 149 11.00 3.12 -24.09
C GLY A 149 10.27 3.92 -23.00
N SER A 150 9.98 5.18 -23.25
CA SER A 150 9.22 5.96 -22.27
C SER A 150 7.72 5.74 -22.48
N ILE A 151 7.05 5.43 -21.41
CA ILE A 151 5.58 5.33 -21.40
C ILE A 151 5.02 6.71 -21.07
N HIS A 152 4.47 7.39 -22.07
CA HIS A 152 3.69 8.58 -21.77
C HIS A 152 2.30 8.13 -21.34
N LYS A 153 2.07 8.15 -20.05
CA LYS A 153 0.72 8.07 -19.54
C LYS A 153 0.03 9.38 -19.91
N GLU A 154 -0.86 9.35 -20.87
CA GLU A 154 -1.73 10.48 -21.05
C GLU A 154 -2.50 10.72 -19.76
N THR A 155 -2.31 11.90 -19.23
CA THR A 155 -2.90 12.35 -17.99
C THR A 155 -4.39 12.63 -18.17
N GLY A 156 -5.19 11.63 -17.93
CA GLY A 156 -6.65 11.83 -18.04
C GLY A 156 -7.44 10.96 -17.08
N TYR A 157 -6.74 10.23 -16.25
CA TYR A 157 -7.42 9.33 -15.33
C TYR A 157 -7.38 9.91 -13.94
N GLY A 158 -8.54 10.07 -13.36
CA GLY A 158 -8.66 10.53 -11.99
C GLY A 158 -7.80 9.69 -11.06
N TYR A 159 -7.10 10.37 -10.20
CA TYR A 159 -6.23 9.75 -9.20
C TYR A 159 -7.13 8.92 -8.27
N GLY A 160 -7.23 7.63 -8.53
CA GLY A 160 -8.13 6.75 -7.79
C GLY A 160 -7.41 5.54 -7.26
N HIS A 161 -6.27 5.75 -6.61
CA HIS A 161 -5.62 4.68 -5.89
C HIS A 161 -5.03 5.26 -4.61
N ASP A 162 -5.65 4.91 -3.53
CA ASP A 162 -5.13 5.20 -2.21
C ASP A 162 -4.69 3.90 -1.56
N THR A 163 -3.86 4.02 -0.59
CA THR A 163 -3.35 2.93 0.22
C THR A 163 -3.39 3.44 1.64
N ILE A 164 -3.82 2.66 2.59
CA ILE A 164 -3.58 3.05 3.96
C ILE A 164 -2.13 2.70 4.31
N GLY A 165 -1.44 3.68 4.88
CA GLY A 165 -0.12 3.49 5.46
C GLY A 165 -0.16 3.94 6.90
N MET A 166 0.48 3.19 7.77
CA MET A 166 0.44 3.49 9.19
C MET A 166 1.82 3.33 9.82
N VAL A 167 2.15 4.25 10.72
CA VAL A 167 3.39 4.24 11.48
C VAL A 167 3.04 4.39 12.95
N VAL A 168 3.62 3.57 13.80
CA VAL A 168 3.39 3.62 15.23
C VAL A 168 4.73 3.63 15.96
N ILE A 169 4.85 4.50 16.96
CA ILE A 169 5.96 4.52 17.91
C ILE A 169 5.34 4.44 19.31
N ASP A 170 5.66 3.40 20.05
CA ASP A 170 5.10 3.23 21.38
C ASP A 170 5.94 3.99 22.43
N LYS A 171 5.48 3.95 23.68
CA LYS A 171 6.12 4.68 24.77
C LYS A 171 7.53 4.18 25.09
N MET A 172 7.86 2.98 24.65
CA MET A 172 9.21 2.40 24.84
C MET A 172 10.16 2.74 23.69
N GLY A 173 9.65 3.42 22.65
CA GLY A 173 10.43 3.73 21.45
C GLY A 173 10.46 2.60 20.43
N HIS A 174 9.66 1.56 20.62
CA HIS A 174 9.54 0.49 19.62
C HIS A 174 8.70 0.98 18.45
N THR A 175 9.17 0.74 17.23
CA THR A 175 8.52 1.22 16.02
C THR A 175 7.87 0.07 15.26
N ALA A 176 6.80 0.38 14.57
CA ALA A 176 6.22 -0.53 13.59
C ALA A 176 5.60 0.30 12.47
N ALA A 177 5.53 -0.30 11.30
CA ALA A 177 4.92 0.32 10.15
C ALA A 177 4.20 -0.74 9.31
N GLY A 178 3.19 -0.31 8.58
CA GLY A 178 2.46 -1.26 7.73
C GLY A 178 1.60 -0.56 6.71
N THR A 179 1.15 -1.35 5.74
CA THR A 179 0.30 -0.89 4.66
C THR A 179 -0.77 -1.92 4.35
N SER A 180 -1.88 -1.46 3.80
CA SER A 180 -2.89 -2.33 3.19
C SER A 180 -3.50 -1.62 1.99
N THR A 181 -3.74 -2.36 0.92
CA THR A 181 -4.23 -1.77 -0.33
C THR A 181 -4.80 -2.84 -1.26
N ASN A 182 -5.66 -2.40 -2.18
CA ASN A 182 -6.01 -3.21 -3.35
C ASN A 182 -5.08 -2.88 -4.54
N GLY A 183 -4.29 -1.82 -4.44
CA GLY A 183 -3.54 -1.31 -5.57
C GLY A 183 -4.43 -0.56 -6.56
N ILE A 184 -3.96 -0.39 -7.77
CA ILE A 184 -4.67 0.33 -8.80
C ILE A 184 -5.81 -0.51 -9.37
N LYS A 185 -6.94 0.13 -9.64
CA LYS A 185 -8.11 -0.56 -10.24
C LYS A 185 -7.84 -0.93 -11.70
N PHE A 186 -8.39 -2.06 -12.10
CA PHE A 186 -8.30 -2.61 -13.45
C PHE A 186 -6.87 -2.95 -13.87
N LYS A 187 -6.06 -3.29 -12.89
CA LYS A 187 -4.67 -3.73 -13.13
C LYS A 187 -4.66 -5.11 -13.79
N ILE A 188 -3.54 -5.41 -14.41
CA ILE A 188 -3.27 -6.77 -14.91
C ILE A 188 -3.19 -7.70 -13.68
N PRO A 189 -3.81 -8.87 -13.72
CA PRO A 189 -3.69 -9.83 -12.61
C PRO A 189 -2.22 -10.14 -12.29
N GLY A 190 -1.86 -10.03 -11.03
CA GLY A 190 -0.47 -10.17 -10.62
C GLY A 190 0.23 -8.82 -10.32
N UNK A 191 -0.29 -7.75 -10.56
CA UNK A 191 0.33 -6.50 -10.29
C UNK A 191 0.27 -6.27 -8.80
N UNK A 192 1.27 -6.27 -8.07
CA UNK A 192 1.48 -5.84 -6.77
C UNK A 192 1.92 -4.44 -6.82
N UNK A 193 1.26 -3.66 -6.18
CA UNK A 193 1.62 -2.29 -6.07
C UNK A 193 2.78 -2.09 -5.10
N UNK A 194 3.01 -1.06 -4.61
CA UNK A 194 4.07 -0.67 -3.80
C UNK A 194 3.92 -1.04 -2.32
N UNK A 195 2.72 -1.31 -1.99
CA UNK A 195 2.41 -1.54 -0.81
C UNK A 195 3.00 -2.58 -0.17
N PRO A 196 3.17 -3.91 -0.66
CA PRO A 196 3.72 -5.00 0.14
C PRO A 196 5.26 -5.06 0.12
N ILE A 197 5.93 -4.12 -0.51
CA ILE A 197 7.39 -4.18 -0.67
C ILE A 197 8.07 -3.47 0.51
N PRO A 198 8.83 -4.21 1.34
CA PRO A 198 9.56 -3.60 2.46
C PRO A 198 10.50 -2.50 1.99
N GLY A 199 10.42 -1.37 2.66
CA GLY A 199 11.22 -0.20 2.28
C GLY A 199 10.54 0.70 1.27
N SER A 200 9.59 0.18 0.51
CA SER A 200 8.80 1.00 -0.40
C SER A 200 7.49 1.42 0.28
N GLY A 201 6.60 0.46 0.55
CA GLY A 201 5.31 0.76 1.19
C GLY A 201 5.49 1.24 2.62
N ALA A 202 6.32 0.56 3.39
CA ALA A 202 6.59 0.95 4.78
C ALA A 202 7.97 0.45 5.21
N TYR A 203 8.49 1.08 6.27
CA TYR A 203 9.78 0.67 6.87
C TYR A 203 9.81 1.14 8.31
N ALA A 204 10.39 0.32 9.19
CA ALA A 204 10.49 0.65 10.62
C ALA A 204 11.83 0.17 11.17
N ASP A 205 12.44 0.99 12.04
CA ASP A 205 13.73 0.69 12.65
C ASP A 205 13.80 1.46 13.97
N ASP A 206 13.89 0.74 15.09
CA ASP A 206 13.90 1.33 16.43
C ASP A 206 15.08 2.29 16.64
N THR A 207 16.12 2.20 15.82
CA THR A 207 17.27 3.09 15.97
C THR A 207 17.12 4.41 15.21
N ALA A 208 16.05 4.59 14.43
CA ALA A 208 15.88 5.78 13.61
C ALA A 208 14.44 6.29 13.58
N GLY A 209 13.49 5.44 13.19
CA GLY A 209 12.10 5.86 13.04
C GLY A 209 11.37 4.95 12.09
N ALA A 210 10.25 5.45 11.58
CA ALA A 210 9.44 4.67 10.65
C ALA A 210 8.77 5.58 9.64
N ALA A 211 8.41 5.01 8.50
CA ALA A 211 7.78 5.75 7.41
C ALA A 211 6.85 4.83 6.62
N ALA A 212 5.88 5.45 5.94
CA ALA A 212 4.99 4.73 5.04
C ALA A 212 4.63 5.65 3.87
N ALA A 213 4.35 5.05 2.72
CA ALA A 213 4.13 5.80 1.49
C ALA A 213 2.87 5.32 0.77
N THR A 214 2.28 6.22 0.00
CA THR A 214 1.16 5.91 -0.87
C THR A 214 1.26 6.70 -2.17
N GLY A 215 0.57 6.24 -3.21
CA GLY A 215 0.50 6.91 -4.50
C GLY A 215 0.82 5.99 -5.66
N ASP A 216 1.56 6.52 -6.64
CA ASP A 216 1.92 5.79 -7.86
C ASP A 216 2.92 4.69 -7.51
N GLY A 217 2.40 3.50 -7.17
CA GLY A 217 3.20 2.39 -6.68
C GLY A 217 4.27 1.93 -7.64
N ASP A 218 4.00 1.98 -8.94
CA ASP A 218 4.97 1.56 -9.95
C ASP A 218 6.18 2.49 -10.00
N ILE A 219 6.00 3.75 -9.65
CA ILE A 219 7.12 4.69 -9.53
C ILE A 219 7.77 4.54 -8.15
N LEU A 220 6.95 4.59 -7.10
CA LEU A 220 7.45 4.58 -5.72
C LEU A 220 8.36 3.38 -5.44
N MET A 221 7.98 2.19 -5.91
CA MET A 221 8.77 0.99 -5.62
C MET A 221 10.20 1.05 -6.15
N ARG A 222 10.46 1.87 -7.16
CA ARG A 222 11.81 2.01 -7.74
C ARG A 222 12.74 2.82 -6.84
N PHE A 223 12.17 3.61 -5.92
CA PHE A 223 12.94 4.55 -5.10
C PHE A 223 13.01 4.17 -3.63
N LEU A 224 12.24 3.18 -3.17
CA LEU A 224 12.19 2.74 -1.77
C LEU A 224 11.99 3.91 -0.81
N PRO A 225 10.90 4.68 -0.98
CA PRO A 225 10.74 5.95 -0.26
C PRO A 225 10.70 5.81 1.25
N SER A 226 10.09 4.75 1.78
CA SER A 226 9.98 4.59 3.23
C SER A 226 11.34 4.28 3.85
N TYR A 227 12.12 3.39 3.22
CA TYR A 227 13.50 3.13 3.66
C TYR A 227 14.35 4.40 3.59
N GLN A 228 14.27 5.12 2.47
CA GLN A 228 15.05 6.34 2.28
C GLN A 228 14.70 7.39 3.37
N ALA A 229 13.43 7.52 3.71
CA ALA A 229 13.00 8.47 4.74
C ALA A 229 13.59 8.11 6.09
N VAL A 230 13.55 6.81 6.45
CA VAL A 230 14.12 6.33 7.72
C VAL A 230 15.62 6.61 7.75
N GLU A 231 16.33 6.39 6.63
CA GLU A 231 17.77 6.65 6.58
C GLU A 231 18.10 8.15 6.68
N TYR A 232 17.27 9.03 6.14
CA TYR A 232 17.45 10.47 6.36
C TYR A 232 17.26 10.81 7.83
N MET A 233 16.27 10.21 8.50
CA MET A 233 16.07 10.44 9.94
C MET A 233 17.24 9.88 10.76
N ARG A 234 17.80 8.74 10.36
CA ARG A 234 18.99 8.17 11.01
C ARG A 234 20.16 9.17 10.98
N ARG A 235 20.27 9.93 9.90
CA ARG A 235 21.33 10.93 9.71
C ARG A 235 20.98 12.28 10.34
N GLY A 236 19.93 12.33 11.14
CA GLY A 236 19.57 13.52 11.92
C GLY A 236 18.60 14.48 11.27
N LYS A 237 18.03 14.14 10.11
CA LYS A 237 17.00 15.01 9.52
C LYS A 237 15.69 14.86 10.29
N ASP A 238 15.01 15.99 10.51
CA ASP A 238 13.68 15.92 11.11
C ASP A 238 12.71 15.22 10.15
N PRO A 239 11.61 14.66 10.66
CA PRO A 239 10.71 13.88 9.82
C PRO A 239 10.16 14.63 8.60
N THR A 240 9.75 15.89 8.75
CA THR A 240 9.24 16.66 7.61
C THR A 240 10.32 16.81 6.53
N THR A 241 11.53 17.17 6.92
CA THR A 241 12.65 17.31 5.98
C THR A 241 12.97 15.96 5.31
N ALA A 242 12.97 14.87 6.08
CA ALA A 242 13.21 13.54 5.54
C ALA A 242 12.19 13.20 4.45
N CYS A 243 10.90 13.40 4.73
CA CYS A 243 9.83 13.16 3.76
C CYS A 243 9.98 14.05 2.52
N GLN A 244 10.31 15.34 2.71
CA GLN A 244 10.50 16.30 1.60
C GLN A 244 11.65 15.88 0.70
N LYS A 245 12.75 15.41 1.27
CA LYS A 245 13.90 14.96 0.49
C LYS A 245 13.59 13.73 -0.36
N VAL A 246 12.79 12.82 0.20
CA VAL A 246 12.32 11.64 -0.55
C VAL A 246 11.49 12.07 -1.76
N ILE A 247 10.52 12.95 -1.55
CA ILE A 247 9.67 13.44 -2.65
C ILE A 247 10.53 14.15 -3.71
N ALA A 248 11.46 15.01 -3.28
CA ALA A 248 12.32 15.75 -4.21
C ALA A 248 13.18 14.81 -5.08
N ARG A 249 13.68 13.70 -4.49
CA ARG A 249 14.46 12.73 -5.24
C ARG A 249 13.63 12.11 -6.38
N ILE A 250 12.37 11.79 -6.11
CA ILE A 250 11.49 11.17 -7.11
C ILE A 250 11.10 12.20 -8.17
N GLN A 251 10.78 13.45 -7.76
CA GLN A 251 10.42 14.54 -8.68
C GLN A 251 11.48 14.79 -9.74
N LYS A 252 12.74 14.57 -9.42
CA LYS A 252 13.85 14.77 -10.35
C LYS A 252 13.68 13.91 -11.61
N TYR A 253 13.09 12.72 -11.48
CA TYR A 253 12.93 11.79 -12.59
C TYR A 253 11.48 11.74 -13.08
N PHE A 254 10.53 11.92 -12.19
CA PHE A 254 9.09 11.82 -12.48
C PHE A 254 8.38 13.03 -11.86
N PRO A 255 8.51 14.21 -12.50
CA PRO A 255 7.98 15.45 -11.89
C PRO A 255 6.47 15.42 -11.63
N ASN A 256 5.72 14.64 -12.37
CA ASN A 256 4.26 14.59 -12.25
C ASN A 256 3.74 13.34 -11.52
N PHE A 257 4.60 12.62 -10.79
CA PHE A 257 4.13 11.43 -10.08
C PHE A 257 3.14 11.82 -8.97
N PHE A 258 2.18 10.95 -8.71
CA PHE A 258 1.28 11.10 -7.57
C PHE A 258 1.88 10.34 -6.39
N GLY A 259 2.05 11.01 -5.25
CA GLY A 259 2.59 10.30 -4.09
C GLY A 259 2.78 11.15 -2.87
N ALA A 260 2.76 10.47 -1.73
CA ALA A 260 2.94 11.07 -0.41
C ALA A 260 3.67 10.09 0.51
N VAL A 261 4.38 10.63 1.49
CA VAL A 261 5.11 9.85 2.49
C VAL A 261 4.85 10.46 3.86
N ILE A 262 4.63 9.62 4.87
CA ILE A 262 4.59 10.03 6.27
C ILE A 262 5.83 9.50 6.97
N CYS A 263 6.34 10.26 7.92
CA CYS A 263 7.59 9.96 8.63
C CYS A 263 7.43 10.25 10.12
N ALA A 264 7.97 9.37 10.97
CA ALA A 264 8.03 9.63 12.40
C ALA A 264 9.37 9.12 12.95
N ASN A 265 10.02 9.91 13.79
CA ASN A 265 11.26 9.47 14.41
C ASN A 265 11.00 8.90 15.81
N VAL A 266 12.00 8.24 16.38
CA VAL A 266 11.84 7.54 17.67
C VAL A 266 11.65 8.48 18.86
N THR A 267 11.88 9.78 18.69
CA THR A 267 11.67 10.76 19.76
C THR A 267 10.27 11.40 19.69
N GLY A 268 9.41 10.94 18.80
CA GLY A 268 8.03 11.39 18.70
C GLY A 268 7.78 12.52 17.71
N GLY A 269 8.82 12.99 17.02
CA GLY A 269 8.63 13.93 15.91
C GLY A 269 7.97 13.24 14.73
N TYR A 270 7.17 13.98 13.96
CA TYR A 270 6.51 13.42 12.79
C TYR A 270 6.35 14.48 11.71
N GLY A 271 6.13 14.05 10.50
CA GLY A 271 5.90 14.94 9.37
C GLY A 271 5.44 14.16 8.16
N ALA A 272 5.20 14.89 7.09
CA ALA A 272 4.74 14.31 5.84
C ALA A 272 5.13 15.20 4.67
N ALA A 273 5.13 14.63 3.48
CA ALA A 273 5.33 15.39 2.26
C ALA A 273 4.60 14.70 1.11
N CYS A 274 4.17 15.48 0.13
CA CYS A 274 3.57 14.95 -1.09
C CYS A 274 4.10 15.70 -2.31
N ASN A 275 3.95 15.09 -3.47
CA ASN A 275 4.23 15.78 -4.73
C ASN A 275 3.00 16.63 -5.07
N LYS A 276 3.16 17.95 -5.04
CA LYS A 276 2.07 18.88 -5.32
C LYS A 276 1.85 19.00 -6.82
N LEU A 277 0.64 18.69 -7.25
CA LEU A 277 0.22 18.73 -8.66
C LEU A 277 -0.96 19.71 -8.78
N PRO A 278 -1.24 20.25 -9.98
CA PRO A 278 -2.34 21.20 -10.14
C PRO A 278 -3.68 20.69 -9.58
N ALA A 279 -3.96 19.40 -9.74
CA ALA A 279 -5.22 18.82 -9.23
C ALA A 279 -5.08 18.18 -7.85
N PHE A 280 -3.89 18.28 -7.23
CA PHE A 280 -3.60 17.61 -5.96
C PHE A 280 -2.57 18.46 -5.20
N THR A 281 -3.06 19.48 -4.52
CA THR A 281 -2.20 20.48 -3.89
C THR A 281 -1.88 20.17 -2.43
N GLN A 282 -2.59 19.21 -1.83
CA GLN A 282 -2.38 18.83 -0.44
C GLN A 282 -2.76 17.38 -0.22
N PHE A 283 -2.20 16.78 0.81
CA PHE A 283 -2.46 15.41 1.21
C PHE A 283 -2.72 15.40 2.71
N SER A 284 -3.87 14.87 3.10
CA SER A 284 -4.25 14.81 4.52
C SER A 284 -3.71 13.54 5.15
N PHE A 285 -3.22 13.65 6.38
CA PHE A 285 -2.83 12.49 7.17
C PHE A 285 -3.28 12.69 8.62
N MET A 286 -3.53 11.59 9.29
CA MET A 286 -4.04 11.61 10.66
C MET A 286 -2.92 11.38 11.65
N VAL A 287 -2.95 12.11 12.75
CA VAL A 287 -1.98 11.96 13.84
C VAL A 287 -2.75 11.78 15.14
N TYR A 288 -2.32 10.81 15.93
CA TYR A 288 -2.81 10.64 17.28
C TYR A 288 -1.60 10.43 18.20
N ASN A 289 -1.54 11.16 19.29
CA ASN A 289 -0.43 11.05 20.23
C ASN A 289 -0.92 11.31 21.67
N SER A 290 -0.02 11.11 22.63
CA SER A 290 -0.36 11.24 24.03
C SER A 290 -0.75 12.67 24.46
N LEU A 291 -0.47 13.66 23.64
CA LEU A 291 -0.84 15.04 23.92
C LEU A 291 -2.23 15.41 23.41
N LYS A 292 -2.85 14.53 22.60
CA LYS A 292 -4.17 14.73 22.00
C LYS A 292 -5.05 13.53 22.37
N SER A 293 -5.38 13.42 23.65
CA SER A 293 -6.29 12.39 24.13
C SER A 293 -7.73 12.91 24.22
#